data_68a3a83bf74f9e312572cbba3ab223e9
#
_entry.id   68a3a83bf74f9e312572cbba3ab223e9
#
_cell.length_a   1.000
_cell.length_b   1.000
_cell.length_c   1.000
_cell.angle_alpha   90.00
_cell.angle_beta   90.00
_cell.angle_gamma   90.00
#
_symmetry.space_group_name_H-M   'P 1'
#
loop_
_entity.id
_entity.type
_entity.pdbx_description
1 polymer ?
#
loop_
_entity_poly.entity_id
_entity_poly.type
_entity_poly.pdbx_seq_one_letter_code
_entity_poly.pdbx_strand_id
1 'polypeptide(L)'
;MATLPSFQLPSNLSLLISNLNSFVTVKLDSSNFIIWKNQFHNNLRATGLLCYVDGSTAPPPQYIREVPNDAYTQWMLVDSHLLSCITATLSSTVFTTVFHCKTSYEVWSTLEKRFTSLSRSHIHQLKNMLHNVVKTSCSMEEYLSQIKALSDQLAMVGSPVEDEDLVLLTLNGLP
;
A
#
# COMPACT_ATOMS: atom_id res chain seq x y z
N MET A 1 19.30 -33.35 26.58
CA MET A 1 18.41 -32.19 26.38
C MET A 1 18.89 -31.48 25.13
N ALA A 2 18.15 -31.54 24.04
CA ALA A 2 18.49 -30.78 22.85
C ALA A 2 18.18 -29.30 23.14
N THR A 3 19.18 -28.45 23.13
CA THR A 3 19.01 -26.99 23.22
C THR A 3 18.28 -26.56 21.96
N LEU A 4 17.07 -26.03 22.14
CA LEU A 4 16.33 -25.38 21.04
C LEU A 4 17.20 -24.27 20.48
N PRO A 5 17.38 -24.19 19.15
CA PRO A 5 18.13 -23.09 18.54
C PRO A 5 17.46 -21.77 18.93
N SER A 6 18.23 -20.86 19.54
CA SER A 6 17.77 -19.53 19.86
C SER A 6 17.73 -18.69 18.58
N PHE A 7 16.60 -18.67 17.88
CA PHE A 7 16.41 -17.78 16.74
C PHE A 7 16.31 -16.34 17.24
N GLN A 8 17.24 -15.50 16.86
CA GLN A 8 17.17 -14.08 17.13
C GLN A 8 16.49 -13.37 15.94
N LEU A 9 15.55 -12.48 16.25
CA LEU A 9 14.96 -11.62 15.23
C LEU A 9 16.05 -10.73 14.61
N PRO A 10 16.13 -10.64 13.28
CA PRO A 10 17.00 -9.67 12.63
C PRO A 10 16.73 -8.25 13.14
N SER A 11 17.78 -7.47 13.36
CA SER A 11 17.68 -6.12 13.92
C SER A 11 16.80 -5.18 13.08
N ASN A 12 16.84 -5.32 11.76
CA ASN A 12 16.00 -4.57 10.82
C ASN A 12 14.51 -4.91 10.97
N LEU A 13 14.17 -6.18 11.20
CA LEU A 13 12.81 -6.61 11.48
C LEU A 13 12.33 -6.10 12.83
N SER A 14 13.18 -6.16 13.86
CA SER A 14 12.87 -5.60 15.18
C SER A 14 12.62 -4.10 15.11
N LEU A 15 13.38 -3.37 14.28
CA LEU A 15 13.18 -1.94 14.03
C LEU A 15 11.81 -1.68 13.37
N LEU A 16 11.44 -2.46 12.35
CA LEU A 16 10.15 -2.35 11.67
C LEU A 16 9.00 -2.56 12.67
N ILE A 17 9.05 -3.66 13.44
CA ILE A 17 7.99 -4.00 14.40
C ILE A 17 7.81 -2.91 15.45
N SER A 18 8.91 -2.43 16.05
CA SER A 18 8.88 -1.42 17.12
C SER A 18 8.35 -0.07 16.67
N ASN A 19 8.49 0.26 15.38
CA ASN A 19 8.11 1.58 14.84
C ASN A 19 6.96 1.51 13.82
N LEU A 20 6.29 0.37 13.70
CA LEU A 20 5.27 0.15 12.66
C LEU A 20 4.21 1.25 12.64
N ASN A 21 3.64 1.60 13.79
CA ASN A 21 2.59 2.62 13.92
C ASN A 21 3.09 4.05 13.63
N SER A 22 4.39 4.31 13.77
CA SER A 22 5.00 5.60 13.42
C SER A 22 5.26 5.71 11.93
N PHE A 23 5.51 4.59 11.28
CA PHE A 23 5.85 4.52 9.86
C PHE A 23 4.61 4.37 8.98
N VAL A 24 3.62 3.61 9.44
CA VAL A 24 2.35 3.39 8.75
C VAL A 24 1.24 4.01 9.59
N THR A 25 0.94 5.27 9.28
CA THR A 25 0.04 6.10 10.10
C THR A 25 -1.43 5.90 9.77
N VAL A 26 -1.73 5.24 8.65
CA VAL A 26 -3.09 4.97 8.19
C VAL A 26 -3.34 3.47 8.07
N LYS A 27 -4.51 3.00 8.49
CA LYS A 27 -4.95 1.63 8.17
C LYS A 27 -5.47 1.58 6.75
N LEU A 28 -5.08 0.53 6.01
CA LEU A 28 -5.56 0.32 4.65
C LEU A 28 -7.08 0.11 4.63
N ASP A 29 -7.75 0.94 3.85
CA ASP A 29 -9.16 0.81 3.50
C ASP A 29 -9.37 0.85 1.97
N SER A 30 -10.62 1.03 1.53
CA SER A 30 -10.97 1.04 0.10
C SER A 30 -10.46 2.27 -0.66
N SER A 31 -10.06 3.35 0.02
CA SER A 31 -9.79 4.67 -0.57
C SER A 31 -8.33 5.10 -0.53
N ASN A 32 -7.52 4.52 0.39
CA ASN A 32 -6.19 5.06 0.72
C ASN A 32 -5.01 4.14 0.32
N PHE A 33 -5.24 3.17 -0.57
CA PHE A 33 -4.23 2.17 -0.95
C PHE A 33 -2.89 2.77 -1.38
N ILE A 34 -2.90 3.83 -2.19
CA ILE A 34 -1.66 4.43 -2.69
C ILE A 34 -0.84 5.03 -1.54
N ILE A 35 -1.49 5.72 -0.60
CA ILE A 35 -0.83 6.32 0.57
C ILE A 35 -0.26 5.22 1.46
N TRP A 36 -1.10 4.24 1.84
CA TRP A 36 -0.69 3.10 2.66
C TRP A 36 0.46 2.32 2.03
N LYS A 37 0.33 1.99 0.72
CA LYS A 37 1.37 1.27 -0.03
C LYS A 37 2.70 2.02 0.00
N ASN A 38 2.70 3.32 -0.27
CA ASN A 38 3.93 4.13 -0.27
C ASN A 38 4.59 4.15 1.10
N GLN A 39 3.84 4.34 2.17
CA GLN A 39 4.37 4.30 3.53
C GLN A 39 4.99 2.94 3.83
N PHE A 40 4.28 1.85 3.58
CA PHE A 40 4.75 0.50 3.87
C PHE A 40 5.94 0.10 3.00
N HIS A 41 5.87 0.35 1.69
CA HIS A 41 6.92 0.03 0.72
C HIS A 41 8.24 0.75 1.05
N ASN A 42 8.19 2.05 1.40
CA ASN A 42 9.39 2.81 1.77
C ASN A 42 10.05 2.22 3.03
N ASN A 43 9.26 1.79 4.00
CA ASN A 43 9.77 1.17 5.21
C ASN A 43 10.39 -0.21 4.95
N LEU A 44 9.75 -1.04 4.12
CA LEU A 44 10.31 -2.32 3.71
C LEU A 44 11.63 -2.15 2.96
N ARG A 45 11.71 -1.14 2.09
CA ARG A 45 12.94 -0.80 1.37
C ARG A 45 14.04 -0.33 2.30
N ALA A 46 13.73 0.55 3.24
CA ALA A 46 14.68 1.09 4.22
C ALA A 46 15.24 0.01 5.16
N THR A 47 14.42 -0.99 5.49
CA THR A 47 14.82 -2.13 6.34
C THR A 47 15.40 -3.32 5.55
N GLY A 48 15.46 -3.26 4.22
CA GLY A 48 15.94 -4.37 3.38
C GLY A 48 15.02 -5.60 3.36
N LEU A 49 13.74 -5.42 3.73
CA LEU A 49 12.75 -6.51 3.81
C LEU A 49 11.82 -6.57 2.60
N LEU A 50 12.01 -5.70 1.61
CA LEU A 50 11.16 -5.63 0.43
C LEU A 50 11.12 -6.95 -0.36
N CYS A 51 12.25 -7.66 -0.40
CA CYS A 51 12.40 -8.93 -1.13
C CYS A 51 11.45 -10.05 -0.69
N TYR A 52 10.89 -9.97 0.52
CA TYR A 52 9.90 -10.93 1.01
C TYR A 52 8.50 -10.70 0.42
N VAL A 53 8.19 -9.48 0.00
CA VAL A 53 6.85 -9.11 -0.48
C VAL A 53 6.78 -8.92 -2.00
N ASP A 54 7.91 -8.61 -2.66
CA ASP A 54 7.95 -8.38 -4.12
C ASP A 54 8.21 -9.66 -4.94
N GLY A 55 8.47 -10.79 -4.26
CA GLY A 55 8.74 -12.07 -4.88
C GLY A 55 10.15 -12.22 -5.45
N SER A 56 11.06 -11.28 -5.20
CA SER A 56 12.45 -11.34 -5.66
C SER A 56 13.28 -12.41 -4.94
N THR A 57 12.85 -12.81 -3.75
CA THR A 57 13.49 -13.87 -2.96
C THR A 57 12.52 -15.03 -2.71
N ALA A 58 12.80 -16.15 -3.34
CA ALA A 58 12.07 -17.39 -3.06
C ALA A 58 12.46 -17.97 -1.69
N PRO A 59 11.53 -18.66 -0.97
CA PRO A 59 11.88 -19.35 0.25
C PRO A 59 12.98 -20.41 0.00
N PRO A 60 13.97 -20.54 0.89
CA PRO A 60 14.94 -21.63 0.82
C PRO A 60 14.22 -22.99 0.87
N PRO A 61 14.84 -24.08 0.39
CA PRO A 61 14.27 -25.42 0.53
C PRO A 61 14.14 -25.80 2.00
N GLN A 62 13.01 -26.41 2.36
CA GLN A 62 12.69 -26.80 3.75
C GLN A 62 13.68 -27.84 4.29
N TYR A 63 14.16 -28.72 3.43
CA TYR A 63 15.13 -29.77 3.77
C TYR A 63 16.30 -29.74 2.82
N ILE A 64 17.49 -29.99 3.36
CA ILE A 64 18.73 -30.23 2.60
C ILE A 64 19.23 -31.65 2.98
N ARG A 65 19.22 -32.56 2.02
CA ARG A 65 19.63 -33.99 2.26
C ARG A 65 18.89 -34.58 3.47
N GLU A 66 17.56 -34.38 3.53
CA GLU A 66 16.68 -34.89 4.59
C GLU A 66 16.87 -34.25 5.98
N VAL A 67 17.79 -33.29 6.10
CA VAL A 67 18.00 -32.51 7.33
C VAL A 67 17.21 -31.21 7.25
N PRO A 68 16.50 -30.80 8.32
CA PRO A 68 15.84 -29.50 8.39
C PRO A 68 16.82 -28.35 8.07
N ASN A 69 16.38 -27.40 7.27
CA ASN A 69 17.19 -26.27 6.84
C ASN A 69 16.94 -25.06 7.74
N ASP A 70 17.95 -24.66 8.51
CA ASP A 70 17.86 -23.50 9.41
C ASP A 70 17.58 -22.19 8.63
N ALA A 71 18.09 -22.07 7.40
CA ALA A 71 17.78 -20.91 6.55
C ALA A 71 16.31 -20.83 6.20
N TYR A 72 15.62 -21.97 5.99
CA TYR A 72 14.17 -21.98 5.79
C TYR A 72 13.43 -21.57 7.06
N THR A 73 13.85 -22.08 8.21
CA THR A 73 13.24 -21.73 9.50
C THR A 73 13.39 -20.24 9.81
N GLN A 74 14.57 -19.68 9.54
CA GLN A 74 14.81 -18.25 9.68
C GLN A 74 13.97 -17.42 8.69
N TRP A 75 13.88 -17.87 7.44
CA TRP A 75 13.05 -17.22 6.43
C TRP A 75 11.57 -17.19 6.84
N MET A 76 11.04 -18.33 7.29
CA MET A 76 9.68 -18.46 7.79
C MET A 76 9.37 -17.54 8.97
N LEU A 77 10.34 -17.39 9.90
CA LEU A 77 10.20 -16.49 11.04
C LEU A 77 10.05 -15.05 10.59
N VAL A 78 10.90 -14.58 9.67
CA VAL A 78 10.83 -13.23 9.12
C VAL A 78 9.53 -13.02 8.36
N ASP A 79 9.15 -13.94 7.48
CA ASP A 79 7.93 -13.85 6.69
C ASP A 79 6.68 -13.79 7.58
N SER A 80 6.61 -14.62 8.62
CA SER A 80 5.48 -14.64 9.57
C SER A 80 5.34 -13.31 10.33
N HIS A 81 6.46 -12.69 10.71
CA HIS A 81 6.41 -11.38 11.34
C HIS A 81 6.01 -10.27 10.37
N LEU A 82 6.50 -10.32 9.12
CA LEU A 82 6.06 -9.38 8.07
C LEU A 82 4.57 -9.54 7.77
N LEU A 83 4.09 -10.78 7.66
CA LEU A 83 2.67 -11.07 7.50
C LEU A 83 1.85 -10.43 8.63
N SER A 84 2.31 -10.57 9.88
CA SER A 84 1.67 -9.95 11.04
C SER A 84 1.70 -8.41 10.98
N CYS A 85 2.82 -7.82 10.57
CA CYS A 85 2.95 -6.38 10.39
C CYS A 85 1.99 -5.86 9.31
N ILE A 86 1.93 -6.51 8.15
CA ILE A 86 1.03 -6.11 7.06
C ILE A 86 -0.42 -6.18 7.57
N THR A 87 -0.83 -7.32 8.12
CA THR A 87 -2.22 -7.55 8.55
C THR A 87 -2.66 -6.62 9.68
N ALA A 88 -1.77 -6.24 10.60
CA ALA A 88 -2.05 -5.27 11.67
C ALA A 88 -2.39 -3.86 11.15
N THR A 89 -1.95 -3.53 9.94
CA THR A 89 -2.21 -2.23 9.30
C THR A 89 -3.42 -2.24 8.38
N LEU A 90 -4.17 -3.34 8.30
CA LEU A 90 -5.39 -3.45 7.51
C LEU A 90 -6.63 -3.08 8.33
N SER A 91 -7.64 -2.51 7.67
CA SER A 91 -8.98 -2.44 8.25
C SER A 91 -9.61 -3.84 8.29
N SER A 92 -10.61 -4.04 9.15
CA SER A 92 -11.31 -5.33 9.26
C SER A 92 -11.89 -5.81 7.93
N THR A 93 -12.44 -4.88 7.14
CA THR A 93 -13.01 -5.17 5.81
C THR A 93 -11.95 -5.63 4.81
N VAL A 94 -10.76 -5.02 4.83
CA VAL A 94 -9.66 -5.43 3.94
C VAL A 94 -9.05 -6.74 4.42
N PHE A 95 -8.89 -6.92 5.72
CA PHE A 95 -8.34 -8.15 6.30
C PHE A 95 -9.12 -9.40 5.86
N THR A 96 -10.46 -9.34 5.79
CA THR A 96 -11.28 -10.47 5.33
C THR A 96 -10.93 -10.96 3.92
N THR A 97 -10.31 -10.12 3.11
CA THR A 97 -9.95 -10.47 1.72
C THR A 97 -8.63 -11.22 1.61
N VAL A 98 -7.81 -11.17 2.64
CA VAL A 98 -6.45 -11.76 2.67
C VAL A 98 -6.25 -12.78 3.80
N PHE A 99 -7.29 -13.06 4.61
CA PHE A 99 -7.16 -13.95 5.77
C PHE A 99 -6.70 -15.37 5.42
N HIS A 100 -6.90 -15.80 4.16
CA HIS A 100 -6.50 -17.11 3.65
C HIS A 100 -5.04 -17.17 3.19
N CYS A 101 -4.39 -16.02 3.03
CA CYS A 101 -2.99 -15.92 2.61
C CYS A 101 -2.06 -16.40 3.72
N LYS A 102 -1.02 -17.15 3.36
CA LYS A 102 -0.09 -17.78 4.30
C LYS A 102 1.26 -17.10 4.37
N THR A 103 1.60 -16.26 3.39
CA THR A 103 2.88 -15.56 3.29
C THR A 103 2.68 -14.06 3.11
N SER A 104 3.69 -13.28 3.47
CA SER A 104 3.68 -11.83 3.26
C SER A 104 3.58 -11.48 1.77
N TYR A 105 4.22 -12.26 0.88
CA TYR A 105 4.10 -12.12 -0.57
C TYR A 105 2.66 -12.32 -1.07
N GLU A 106 1.97 -13.39 -0.60
CA GLU A 106 0.57 -13.65 -1.01
C GLU A 106 -0.35 -12.50 -0.61
N VAL A 107 -0.22 -12.00 0.63
CA VAL A 107 -1.01 -10.83 1.08
C VAL A 107 -0.71 -9.62 0.23
N TRP A 108 0.57 -9.27 0.07
CA TRP A 108 0.98 -8.11 -0.71
C TRP A 108 0.48 -8.15 -2.15
N SER A 109 0.72 -9.28 -2.84
CA SER A 109 0.28 -9.50 -4.21
C SER A 109 -1.25 -9.42 -4.36
N THR A 110 -2.00 -9.98 -3.40
CA THR A 110 -3.47 -9.93 -3.40
C THR A 110 -3.97 -8.50 -3.23
N LEU A 111 -3.38 -7.74 -2.30
CA LEU A 111 -3.72 -6.33 -2.10
C LEU A 111 -3.38 -5.49 -3.35
N GLU A 112 -2.20 -5.69 -3.92
CA GLU A 112 -1.80 -4.97 -5.15
C GLU A 112 -2.77 -5.23 -6.31
N LYS A 113 -3.07 -6.48 -6.60
CA LYS A 113 -4.00 -6.85 -7.68
C LYS A 113 -5.38 -6.23 -7.48
N ARG A 114 -5.90 -6.30 -6.24
CA ARG A 114 -7.22 -5.77 -5.91
C ARG A 114 -7.27 -4.25 -6.01
N PHE A 115 -6.36 -3.58 -5.33
CA PHE A 115 -6.43 -2.13 -5.17
C PHE A 115 -5.86 -1.35 -6.34
N THR A 116 -4.96 -1.92 -7.15
CA THR A 116 -4.50 -1.24 -8.37
C THR A 116 -5.64 -1.02 -9.37
N SER A 117 -6.53 -2.00 -9.54
CA SER A 117 -7.70 -1.82 -10.42
C SER A 117 -8.71 -0.83 -9.85
N LEU A 118 -8.97 -0.89 -8.54
CA LEU A 118 -9.87 0.07 -7.85
C LEU A 118 -9.32 1.49 -7.90
N SER A 119 -8.01 1.67 -7.64
CA SER A 119 -7.37 2.98 -7.72
C SER A 119 -7.44 3.57 -9.12
N ARG A 120 -7.23 2.78 -10.16
CA ARG A 120 -7.38 3.23 -11.56
C ARG A 120 -8.82 3.69 -11.84
N SER A 121 -9.81 2.91 -11.43
CA SER A 121 -11.23 3.28 -11.60
C SER A 121 -11.54 4.58 -10.86
N HIS A 122 -11.04 4.74 -9.65
CA HIS A 122 -11.23 5.96 -8.87
C HIS A 122 -10.56 7.19 -9.50
N ILE A 123 -9.32 7.05 -9.99
CA ILE A 123 -8.64 8.11 -10.74
C ILE A 123 -9.45 8.51 -11.99
N HIS A 124 -9.95 7.53 -12.76
CA HIS A 124 -10.80 7.83 -13.91
C HIS A 124 -12.08 8.54 -13.53
N GLN A 125 -12.72 8.14 -12.44
CA GLN A 125 -13.90 8.83 -11.89
C GLN A 125 -13.58 10.28 -11.54
N LEU A 126 -12.51 10.54 -10.79
CA LEU A 126 -12.11 11.91 -10.42
C LEU A 126 -11.79 12.75 -11.64
N LYS A 127 -11.07 12.19 -12.63
CA LYS A 127 -10.80 12.88 -13.91
C LYS A 127 -12.07 13.22 -14.66
N ASN A 128 -13.00 12.28 -14.76
CA ASN A 128 -14.28 12.54 -15.40
C ASN A 128 -15.09 13.60 -14.65
N MET A 129 -15.10 13.58 -13.32
CA MET A 129 -15.74 14.62 -12.52
C MET A 129 -15.12 15.98 -12.81
N LEU A 130 -13.78 16.09 -12.81
CA LEU A 130 -13.07 17.33 -13.09
C LEU A 130 -13.36 17.86 -14.49
N HIS A 131 -13.37 16.99 -15.52
CA HIS A 131 -13.69 17.36 -16.89
C HIS A 131 -15.14 17.84 -17.10
N ASN A 132 -16.06 17.40 -16.25
CA ASN A 132 -17.48 17.72 -16.35
C ASN A 132 -17.93 18.81 -15.36
N VAL A 133 -17.01 19.44 -14.63
CA VAL A 133 -17.35 20.56 -13.77
C VAL A 133 -17.70 21.76 -14.64
N VAL A 134 -18.94 22.24 -14.56
CA VAL A 134 -19.39 23.44 -15.26
C VAL A 134 -19.96 24.43 -14.27
N LYS A 135 -19.66 25.71 -14.48
CA LYS A 135 -20.22 26.78 -13.70
C LYS A 135 -21.69 27.04 -14.16
N THR A 136 -22.63 26.56 -13.37
CA THR A 136 -24.06 26.81 -13.59
C THR A 136 -24.54 28.01 -12.77
N SER A 137 -25.43 27.79 -11.80
CA SER A 137 -25.97 28.83 -10.91
C SER A 137 -25.11 29.11 -9.67
N CYS A 138 -24.00 28.38 -9.46
CA CYS A 138 -23.12 28.60 -8.32
C CYS A 138 -22.24 29.85 -8.45
N SER A 139 -21.72 30.35 -7.35
CA SER A 139 -20.78 31.47 -7.35
C SER A 139 -19.46 31.08 -8.02
N MET A 140 -18.65 32.06 -8.42
CA MET A 140 -17.30 31.80 -8.94
C MET A 140 -16.40 31.12 -7.88
N GLU A 141 -16.54 31.50 -6.64
CA GLU A 141 -15.80 30.96 -5.53
C GLU A 141 -16.13 29.48 -5.31
N GLU A 142 -17.39 29.10 -5.31
CA GLU A 142 -17.85 27.71 -5.21
C GLU A 142 -17.36 26.88 -6.39
N TYR A 143 -17.44 27.41 -7.61
CA TYR A 143 -16.93 26.75 -8.81
C TYR A 143 -15.42 26.45 -8.73
N LEU A 144 -14.60 27.44 -8.39
CA LEU A 144 -13.17 27.29 -8.25
C LEU A 144 -12.80 26.33 -7.10
N SER A 145 -13.57 26.38 -6.00
CA SER A 145 -13.39 25.47 -4.87
C SER A 145 -13.64 24.01 -5.24
N GLN A 146 -14.64 23.72 -6.08
CA GLN A 146 -14.91 22.37 -6.58
C GLN A 146 -13.75 21.84 -7.45
N ILE A 147 -13.25 22.66 -8.38
CA ILE A 147 -12.09 22.30 -9.24
C ILE A 147 -10.87 22.01 -8.38
N LYS A 148 -10.57 22.92 -7.43
CA LYS A 148 -9.44 22.74 -6.51
C LYS A 148 -9.57 21.45 -5.70
N ALA A 149 -10.73 21.16 -5.13
CA ALA A 149 -10.95 19.95 -4.34
C ALA A 149 -10.74 18.68 -5.16
N LEU A 150 -11.17 18.63 -6.42
CA LEU A 150 -10.94 17.49 -7.30
C LEU A 150 -9.48 17.35 -7.72
N SER A 151 -8.80 18.46 -7.99
CA SER A 151 -7.37 18.49 -8.29
C SER A 151 -6.54 17.99 -7.09
N ASP A 152 -6.86 18.45 -5.88
CA ASP A 152 -6.21 18.02 -4.65
C ASP A 152 -6.42 16.50 -4.41
N GLN A 153 -7.63 15.98 -4.66
CA GLN A 153 -7.91 14.55 -4.57
C GLN A 153 -7.10 13.74 -5.60
N LEU A 154 -6.99 14.22 -6.83
CA LEU A 154 -6.16 13.57 -7.86
C LEU A 154 -4.68 13.56 -7.48
N ALA A 155 -4.16 14.65 -6.92
CA ALA A 155 -2.80 14.72 -6.42
C ALA A 155 -2.55 13.72 -5.27
N MET A 156 -3.50 13.60 -4.33
CA MET A 156 -3.42 12.65 -3.21
C MET A 156 -3.37 11.19 -3.67
N VAL A 157 -4.02 10.84 -4.77
CA VAL A 157 -3.98 9.48 -5.35
C VAL A 157 -2.85 9.27 -6.36
N GLY A 158 -1.88 10.21 -6.41
CA GLY A 158 -0.68 10.08 -7.25
C GLY A 158 -0.92 10.35 -8.74
N SER A 159 -1.98 11.08 -9.08
CA SER A 159 -2.29 11.51 -10.46
C SER A 159 -2.55 13.02 -10.51
N PRO A 160 -1.55 13.87 -10.15
CA PRO A 160 -1.71 15.31 -10.18
C PRO A 160 -2.09 15.78 -11.59
N VAL A 161 -2.83 16.87 -11.66
CA VAL A 161 -3.17 17.58 -12.90
C VAL A 161 -2.17 18.71 -13.07
N GLU A 162 -1.61 18.86 -14.25
CA GLU A 162 -0.71 19.96 -14.57
C GLU A 162 -1.46 21.30 -14.51
N ASP A 163 -0.77 22.36 -14.09
CA ASP A 163 -1.39 23.68 -13.91
C ASP A 163 -2.02 24.23 -15.19
N GLU A 164 -1.38 23.99 -16.36
CA GLU A 164 -1.88 24.39 -17.66
C GLU A 164 -3.21 23.71 -18.00
N ASP A 165 -3.30 22.38 -17.75
CA ASP A 165 -4.51 21.62 -17.97
C ASP A 165 -5.63 22.09 -17.02
N LEU A 166 -5.28 22.40 -15.76
CA LEU A 166 -6.23 22.87 -14.78
C LEU A 166 -6.83 24.22 -15.19
N VAL A 167 -6.02 25.15 -15.72
CA VAL A 167 -6.47 26.43 -16.26
C VAL A 167 -7.43 26.20 -17.44
N LEU A 168 -7.05 25.33 -18.40
CA LEU A 168 -7.90 25.02 -19.56
C LEU A 168 -9.24 24.42 -19.14
N LEU A 169 -9.24 23.46 -18.22
CA LEU A 169 -10.47 22.86 -17.70
C LEU A 169 -11.35 23.91 -17.00
N THR A 170 -10.72 24.79 -16.23
CA THR A 170 -11.44 25.89 -15.55
C THR A 170 -12.09 26.85 -16.55
N LEU A 171 -11.40 27.22 -17.62
CA LEU A 171 -11.94 28.11 -18.65
C LEU A 171 -13.07 27.43 -19.45
N ASN A 172 -12.89 26.15 -19.81
CA ASN A 172 -13.88 25.39 -20.57
C ASN A 172 -15.21 25.16 -19.81
N GLY A 173 -15.17 25.16 -18.49
CA GLY A 173 -16.38 25.02 -17.66
C GLY A 173 -17.16 26.34 -17.40
N LEU A 174 -16.65 27.47 -17.89
CA LEU A 174 -17.35 28.76 -17.82
C LEU A 174 -18.42 28.85 -18.91
N PRO A 175 -19.54 29.58 -18.64
CA PRO A 175 -20.63 29.80 -19.61
C PRO A 175 -20.20 30.68 -20.78
#